data_6399876f8e6cb0ea306acba750a9d9ef
#
_entry.id   6399876f8e6cb0ea306acba750a9d9ef
#
_cell.length_a   1.000
_cell.length_b   1.000
_cell.length_c   1.000
_cell.angle_alpha   90.00
_cell.angle_beta   90.00
_cell.angle_gamma   90.00
#
_symmetry.space_group_name_H-M   'P 1'
#
loop_
_entity.id
_entity.type
_entity.pdbx_description
1 polymer ?
#
loop_
_entity_poly.entity_id
_entity_poly.type
_entity_poly.pdbx_seq_one_letter_code
_entity_poly.pdbx_strand_id
1 'polypeptide(L)'
;MLIAGIISQSNKESTANLINSIFSASKKRFSIVDSKSLTNLDVKRFKAYLAELLKNNTDILILKVNIFDLDKEIFNYLKFDIIIFTDKADDFKESISEAYKEVMRRAFSLLDEKGIAIVNADDNELTNFLNGIKHYIITYGFNLKASITTSSVGDLVAKSDIMCCLQRTVFARNGSVIEPQEFIIKTQPEMYDPYNVLAAATFALVNGVDLNSLSN
;
A
#
# COMPACT_ATOMS: atom_id res chain seq x y z
N MET A 1 -7.75 8.53 13.21
CA MET A 1 -6.57 8.51 12.29
C MET A 1 -6.41 7.10 11.79
N LEU A 2 -6.36 6.94 10.47
CA LEU A 2 -6.05 5.66 9.82
C LEU A 2 -4.54 5.43 9.84
N ILE A 3 -4.09 4.20 10.10
CA ILE A 3 -2.68 3.82 10.06
C ILE A 3 -2.47 2.83 8.91
N ALA A 4 -1.64 3.21 7.94
CA ALA A 4 -1.28 2.36 6.82
C ALA A 4 0.21 2.01 6.85
N GLY A 5 0.56 0.79 6.43
CA GLY A 5 1.94 0.33 6.28
C GLY A 5 2.27 0.05 4.82
N ILE A 6 3.31 0.66 4.29
CA ILE A 6 3.95 0.22 3.04
C ILE A 6 5.10 -0.70 3.44
N ILE A 7 4.87 -2.00 3.27
CA ILE A 7 5.80 -3.04 3.70
C ILE A 7 6.64 -3.48 2.51
N SER A 8 7.95 -3.22 2.58
CA SER A 8 8.87 -3.49 1.49
C SER A 8 10.32 -3.49 1.96
N GLN A 9 11.15 -4.25 1.29
CA GLN A 9 12.59 -4.15 1.42
C GLN A 9 13.13 -2.95 0.63
N SER A 10 12.67 -2.74 -0.60
CA SER A 10 13.25 -1.81 -1.58
C SER A 10 12.28 -0.73 -2.10
N ASN A 11 11.05 -1.06 -2.39
CA ASN A 11 10.14 -0.22 -3.21
C ASN A 11 9.27 0.79 -2.43
N LYS A 12 9.38 0.85 -1.09
CA LYS A 12 8.54 1.70 -0.24
C LYS A 12 8.62 3.20 -0.52
N GLU A 13 9.79 3.71 -0.95
CA GLU A 13 9.98 5.13 -1.25
C GLU A 13 9.19 5.56 -2.49
N SER A 14 9.31 4.82 -3.58
CA SER A 14 8.62 5.13 -4.84
C SER A 14 7.10 5.09 -4.65
N THR A 15 6.57 4.06 -3.99
CA THR A 15 5.15 3.96 -3.68
C THR A 15 4.69 5.10 -2.76
N ALA A 16 5.46 5.44 -1.72
CA ALA A 16 5.14 6.53 -0.80
C ALA A 16 5.10 7.89 -1.51
N ASN A 17 6.05 8.16 -2.42
CA ASN A 17 6.10 9.39 -3.20
C ASN A 17 4.89 9.51 -4.14
N LEU A 18 4.48 8.42 -4.78
CA LEU A 18 3.27 8.38 -5.60
C LEU A 18 2.01 8.62 -4.78
N ILE A 19 1.88 7.99 -3.62
CA ILE A 19 0.78 8.25 -2.69
C ILE A 19 0.79 9.73 -2.27
N ASN A 20 1.95 10.28 -1.94
CA ASN A 20 2.09 11.69 -1.60
C ASN A 20 1.59 12.59 -2.73
N SER A 21 1.96 12.32 -3.96
CA SER A 21 1.53 13.07 -5.14
C SER A 21 0.01 13.03 -5.32
N ILE A 22 -0.59 11.83 -5.26
CA ILE A 22 -2.04 11.62 -5.39
C ILE A 22 -2.80 12.32 -4.26
N PHE A 23 -2.36 12.17 -3.01
CA PHE A 23 -3.07 12.71 -1.85
C PHE A 23 -2.86 14.21 -1.66
N SER A 24 -1.78 14.79 -2.18
CA SER A 24 -1.57 16.25 -2.15
C SER A 24 -2.65 17.02 -2.89
N ALA A 25 -3.29 16.40 -3.89
CA ALA A 25 -4.45 16.96 -4.57
C ALA A 25 -5.77 16.70 -3.82
N SER A 26 -5.77 15.86 -2.79
CA SER A 26 -6.93 15.55 -1.96
C SER A 26 -7.02 16.51 -0.77
N LYS A 27 -8.21 16.63 -0.16
CA LYS A 27 -8.42 17.44 1.05
C LYS A 27 -8.00 16.72 2.34
N LYS A 28 -7.43 15.51 2.25
CA LYS A 28 -7.05 14.72 3.42
C LYS A 28 -5.68 15.16 3.95
N ARG A 29 -5.57 15.27 5.26
CA ARG A 29 -4.30 15.51 5.96
C ARG A 29 -3.63 14.17 6.24
N PHE A 30 -2.44 13.97 5.72
CA PHE A 30 -1.69 12.74 5.89
C PHE A 30 -0.25 13.03 6.31
N SER A 31 0.37 12.05 6.92
CA SER A 31 1.78 12.07 7.30
C SER A 31 2.45 10.78 6.82
N ILE A 32 3.62 10.90 6.21
CA ILE A 32 4.42 9.75 5.78
C ILE A 32 5.69 9.73 6.62
N VAL A 33 5.95 8.60 7.28
CA VAL A 33 7.07 8.45 8.21
C VAL A 33 7.81 7.15 7.92
N ASP A 34 9.14 7.20 7.95
CA ASP A 34 9.96 5.98 7.89
C ASP A 34 9.96 5.30 9.27
N SER A 35 9.67 4.01 9.30
CA SER A 35 9.64 3.22 10.53
C SER A 35 10.98 3.26 11.31
N LYS A 36 12.10 3.43 10.61
CA LYS A 36 13.42 3.56 11.25
C LYS A 36 13.49 4.71 12.25
N SER A 37 12.78 5.81 12.01
CA SER A 37 12.72 6.93 12.95
C SER A 37 11.91 6.60 14.20
N LEU A 38 11.00 5.64 14.11
CA LEU A 38 10.12 5.22 15.20
C LEU A 38 10.70 4.06 16.01
N THR A 39 11.46 3.15 15.39
CA THR A 39 12.03 1.96 16.05
C THR A 39 13.05 2.30 17.14
N ASN A 40 13.56 3.52 17.16
CA ASN A 40 14.46 4.04 18.19
C ASN A 40 13.70 4.71 19.35
N LEU A 41 12.38 4.84 19.27
CA LEU A 41 11.57 5.41 20.33
C LEU A 41 11.20 4.32 21.34
N ASP A 42 11.20 4.68 22.62
CA ASP A 42 10.51 3.87 23.61
C ASP A 42 8.99 3.95 23.42
N VAL A 43 8.27 3.01 24.00
CA VAL A 43 6.80 2.89 23.85
C VAL A 43 6.07 4.17 24.29
N LYS A 44 6.55 4.86 25.34
CA LYS A 44 5.94 6.08 25.85
C LYS A 44 6.06 7.21 24.83
N ARG A 45 7.24 7.40 24.26
CA ARG A 45 7.49 8.41 23.22
C ARG A 45 6.73 8.10 21.96
N PHE A 46 6.66 6.83 21.57
CA PHE A 46 5.88 6.41 20.41
C PHE A 46 4.38 6.73 20.58
N LYS A 47 3.79 6.40 21.74
CA LYS A 47 2.39 6.74 22.05
C LYS A 47 2.16 8.25 22.06
N ALA A 48 3.10 9.02 22.61
CA ALA A 48 3.03 10.48 22.62
C ALA A 48 3.04 11.05 21.19
N TYR A 49 3.90 10.52 20.32
CA TYR A 49 3.94 10.88 18.91
C TYR A 49 2.61 10.62 18.19
N LEU A 50 2.01 9.44 18.38
CA LEU A 50 0.69 9.14 17.81
C LEU A 50 -0.40 10.11 18.33
N ALA A 51 -0.36 10.44 19.62
CA ALA A 51 -1.29 11.39 20.21
C ALA A 51 -1.12 12.80 19.63
N GLU A 52 0.11 13.23 19.34
CA GLU A 52 0.39 14.50 18.68
C GLU A 52 -0.17 14.55 17.26
N LEU A 53 0.01 13.50 16.47
CA LEU A 53 -0.57 13.39 15.12
C LEU A 53 -2.09 13.50 15.16
N LEU A 54 -2.73 12.83 16.13
CA LEU A 54 -4.19 12.94 16.35
C LEU A 54 -4.60 14.38 16.71
N LYS A 55 -3.87 15.03 17.60
CA LYS A 55 -4.13 16.44 18.01
C LYS A 55 -3.99 17.39 16.82
N ASN A 56 -3.07 17.12 15.90
CA ASN A 56 -2.86 17.88 14.66
C ASN A 56 -3.90 17.51 13.57
N ASN A 57 -4.93 16.71 13.92
CA ASN A 57 -5.96 16.26 13.03
C ASN A 57 -5.44 15.52 11.77
N THR A 58 -4.39 14.74 11.91
CA THR A 58 -3.91 13.86 10.84
C THR A 58 -4.97 12.79 10.54
N ASP A 59 -5.43 12.73 9.31
CA ASP A 59 -6.45 11.76 8.88
C ASP A 59 -5.80 10.38 8.64
N ILE A 60 -4.62 10.36 8.02
CA ILE A 60 -3.89 9.15 7.63
C ILE A 60 -2.42 9.25 8.04
N LEU A 61 -1.94 8.26 8.78
CA LEU A 61 -0.51 8.02 9.01
C LEU A 61 -0.05 6.87 8.12
N ILE A 62 0.93 7.12 7.28
CA ILE A 62 1.54 6.12 6.40
C ILE A 62 2.95 5.83 6.93
N LEU A 63 3.19 4.58 7.30
CA LEU A 63 4.50 4.11 7.75
C LEU A 63 5.20 3.37 6.60
N LYS A 64 6.38 3.83 6.22
CA LYS A 64 7.28 3.08 5.34
C LYS A 64 8.03 2.07 6.20
N VAL A 65 7.67 0.80 6.08
CA VAL A 65 8.17 -0.27 6.95
C VAL A 65 9.11 -1.17 6.18
N ASN A 66 10.34 -1.32 6.68
CA ASN A 66 11.20 -2.39 6.20
C ASN A 66 10.71 -3.73 6.75
N ILE A 67 10.67 -4.76 5.91
CA ILE A 67 10.21 -6.09 6.31
C ILE A 67 10.95 -6.64 7.54
N PHE A 68 12.24 -6.33 7.69
CA PHE A 68 13.06 -6.76 8.82
C PHE A 68 12.81 -5.97 10.11
N ASP A 69 12.04 -4.89 10.04
CA ASP A 69 11.68 -4.08 11.22
C ASP A 69 10.36 -4.51 11.85
N LEU A 70 9.59 -5.38 11.19
CA LEU A 70 8.25 -5.79 11.67
C LEU A 70 8.26 -6.45 13.05
N ASP A 71 9.38 -7.07 13.44
CA ASP A 71 9.55 -7.70 14.76
C ASP A 71 9.96 -6.71 15.86
N LYS A 72 10.22 -5.44 15.52
CA LYS A 72 10.53 -4.43 16.53
C LYS A 72 9.35 -4.22 17.47
N GLU A 73 9.67 -4.03 18.75
CA GLU A 73 8.69 -3.95 19.84
C GLU A 73 7.58 -2.93 19.59
N ILE A 74 7.88 -1.79 18.97
CA ILE A 74 6.90 -0.74 18.71
C ILE A 74 5.70 -1.22 17.90
N PHE A 75 5.89 -2.17 16.98
CA PHE A 75 4.80 -2.72 16.18
C PHE A 75 3.80 -3.56 16.98
N ASN A 76 4.15 -4.02 18.19
CA ASN A 76 3.19 -4.69 19.08
C ASN A 76 2.14 -3.73 19.66
N TYR A 77 2.37 -2.43 19.57
CA TYR A 77 1.52 -1.38 20.12
C TYR A 77 0.69 -0.64 19.07
N LEU A 78 0.69 -1.12 17.84
CA LEU A 78 -0.17 -0.56 16.78
C LEU A 78 -0.84 -1.69 15.98
N LYS A 79 -1.95 -1.33 15.34
CA LYS A 79 -2.57 -2.13 14.29
C LYS A 79 -2.63 -1.29 13.03
N PHE A 80 -2.41 -1.95 11.90
CA PHE A 80 -2.60 -1.30 10.60
C PHE A 80 -4.05 -1.45 10.16
N ASP A 81 -4.64 -0.38 9.69
CA ASP A 81 -5.92 -0.41 8.98
C ASP A 81 -5.74 -0.87 7.53
N ILE A 82 -4.59 -0.56 6.93
CA ILE A 82 -4.24 -0.98 5.58
C ILE A 82 -2.77 -1.39 5.55
N ILE A 83 -2.47 -2.49 4.89
CA ILE A 83 -1.10 -2.87 4.53
C ILE A 83 -0.98 -2.94 3.01
N ILE A 84 0.14 -2.44 2.49
CA ILE A 84 0.51 -2.51 1.08
C ILE A 84 1.81 -3.27 0.98
N PHE A 85 1.80 -4.41 0.29
CA PHE A 85 3.00 -5.15 -0.03
C PHE A 85 3.49 -4.77 -1.43
N THR A 86 4.72 -4.29 -1.54
CA THR A 86 5.29 -3.80 -2.81
C THR A 86 6.45 -4.63 -3.32
N ASP A 87 7.04 -5.51 -2.51
CA ASP A 87 8.00 -6.49 -2.97
C ASP A 87 7.29 -7.74 -3.54
N LYS A 88 8.02 -8.51 -4.33
CA LYS A 88 7.64 -9.85 -4.80
C LYS A 88 8.52 -10.90 -4.13
N ALA A 89 8.04 -12.14 -4.08
CA ALA A 89 8.84 -13.25 -3.60
C ALA A 89 10.16 -13.41 -4.38
N ASP A 90 10.15 -13.14 -5.69
CA ASP A 90 11.34 -13.19 -6.55
C ASP A 90 12.40 -12.12 -6.19
N ASP A 91 12.03 -11.05 -5.50
CA ASP A 91 12.97 -10.05 -4.98
C ASP A 91 13.84 -10.63 -3.84
N PHE A 92 13.44 -11.78 -3.31
CA PHE A 92 14.15 -12.52 -2.28
C PHE A 92 14.93 -13.68 -2.91
N LYS A 93 16.20 -13.86 -2.56
CA LYS A 93 17.03 -14.96 -3.07
C LYS A 93 16.47 -16.32 -2.64
N GLU A 94 16.66 -17.36 -3.43
CA GLU A 94 16.08 -18.73 -3.36
C GLU A 94 16.03 -19.41 -1.95
N SER A 95 16.80 -18.96 -0.97
CA SER A 95 16.77 -19.51 0.40
C SER A 95 15.69 -18.92 1.32
N ILE A 96 14.78 -18.08 0.80
CA ILE A 96 13.98 -17.14 1.63
C ILE A 96 12.46 -17.45 1.63
N SER A 97 12.00 -18.53 0.98
CA SER A 97 10.58 -18.85 0.92
C SER A 97 9.91 -18.94 2.31
N GLU A 98 10.54 -19.59 3.31
CA GLU A 98 9.98 -19.64 4.66
C GLU A 98 10.15 -18.31 5.42
N ALA A 99 11.27 -17.61 5.25
CA ALA A 99 11.45 -16.29 5.85
C ALA A 99 10.44 -15.26 5.30
N TYR A 100 10.15 -15.33 4.00
CA TYR A 100 9.11 -14.49 3.39
C TYR A 100 7.72 -14.78 3.96
N LYS A 101 7.37 -16.06 4.10
CA LYS A 101 6.10 -16.47 4.72
C LYS A 101 5.98 -16.00 6.17
N GLU A 102 7.08 -16.04 6.92
CA GLU A 102 7.07 -15.56 8.31
C GLU A 102 6.85 -14.04 8.39
N VAL A 103 7.53 -13.28 7.52
CA VAL A 103 7.29 -11.84 7.35
C VAL A 103 5.82 -11.55 7.03
N MET A 104 5.24 -12.33 6.12
CA MET A 104 3.83 -12.19 5.76
C MET A 104 2.91 -12.52 6.93
N ARG A 105 3.14 -13.63 7.65
CA ARG A 105 2.38 -13.97 8.87
C ARG A 105 2.45 -12.83 9.89
N ARG A 106 3.64 -12.29 10.11
CA ARG A 106 3.85 -11.18 11.03
C ARG A 106 3.07 -9.94 10.59
N ALA A 107 3.20 -9.53 9.34
CA ALA A 107 2.49 -8.38 8.80
C ALA A 107 0.96 -8.53 8.93
N PHE A 108 0.41 -9.68 8.56
CA PHE A 108 -1.03 -9.95 8.73
C PHE A 108 -1.46 -9.99 10.20
N SER A 109 -0.59 -10.41 11.13
CA SER A 109 -0.88 -10.36 12.57
C SER A 109 -0.99 -8.93 13.10
N LEU A 110 -0.40 -7.97 12.41
CA LEU A 110 -0.45 -6.53 12.73
C LEU A 110 -1.63 -5.82 12.05
N LEU A 111 -2.29 -6.47 11.10
CA LEU A 111 -3.48 -5.93 10.45
C LEU A 111 -4.66 -5.97 11.41
N ASP A 112 -5.46 -4.91 11.44
CA ASP A 112 -6.72 -4.86 12.20
C ASP A 112 -7.70 -5.92 11.67
N GLU A 113 -8.63 -6.40 12.49
CA GLU A 113 -9.60 -7.42 12.07
C GLU A 113 -10.42 -7.02 10.83
N LYS A 114 -10.70 -5.73 10.67
CA LYS A 114 -11.38 -5.15 9.52
C LYS A 114 -10.39 -4.49 8.54
N GLY A 115 -9.11 -4.76 8.72
CA GLY A 115 -8.05 -4.18 7.92
C GLY A 115 -8.04 -4.73 6.49
N ILE A 116 -7.42 -3.96 5.60
CA ILE A 116 -7.35 -4.25 4.17
C ILE A 116 -5.90 -4.54 3.80
N ALA A 117 -5.67 -5.64 3.08
CA ALA A 117 -4.38 -5.94 2.48
C ALA A 117 -4.40 -5.62 0.98
N ILE A 118 -3.44 -4.81 0.54
CA ILE A 118 -3.20 -4.50 -0.87
C ILE A 118 -1.96 -5.28 -1.30
N VAL A 119 -2.11 -6.17 -2.28
CA VAL A 119 -1.10 -7.17 -2.62
C VAL A 119 -0.90 -7.30 -4.13
N ASN A 120 0.30 -7.69 -4.54
CA ASN A 120 0.61 -7.94 -5.93
C ASN A 120 0.04 -9.32 -6.38
N ALA A 121 -0.86 -9.32 -7.37
CA ALA A 121 -1.43 -10.53 -7.95
C ALA A 121 -0.45 -11.36 -8.77
N ASP A 122 0.66 -10.78 -9.18
CA ASP A 122 1.70 -11.44 -9.97
C ASP A 122 2.74 -12.16 -9.08
N ASP A 123 2.61 -12.03 -7.75
CA ASP A 123 3.38 -12.79 -6.77
C ASP A 123 2.66 -14.12 -6.45
N ASN A 124 3.16 -15.21 -7.02
CA ASN A 124 2.56 -16.54 -6.83
C ASN A 124 2.71 -17.06 -5.41
N GLU A 125 3.83 -16.76 -4.73
CA GLU A 125 4.05 -17.19 -3.34
C GLU A 125 3.09 -16.49 -2.39
N LEU A 126 2.90 -15.18 -2.60
CA LEU A 126 1.93 -14.40 -1.84
C LEU A 126 0.51 -14.90 -2.07
N THR A 127 0.11 -15.13 -3.33
CA THR A 127 -1.25 -15.61 -3.63
C THR A 127 -1.52 -16.98 -3.00
N ASN A 128 -0.54 -17.88 -2.94
CA ASN A 128 -0.66 -19.15 -2.24
C ASN A 128 -0.79 -18.97 -0.72
N PHE A 129 -0.03 -18.03 -0.14
CA PHE A 129 -0.11 -17.70 1.27
C PHE A 129 -1.48 -17.15 1.68
N LEU A 130 -2.16 -16.40 0.80
CA LEU A 130 -3.45 -15.78 1.09
C LEU A 130 -4.61 -16.77 1.23
N ASN A 131 -4.42 -18.04 0.84
CA ASN A 131 -5.42 -19.07 1.02
C ASN A 131 -5.76 -19.26 2.51
N GLY A 132 -7.02 -18.96 2.86
CA GLY A 132 -7.51 -19.02 4.25
C GLY A 132 -7.40 -17.73 5.06
N ILE A 133 -6.82 -16.68 4.51
CA ILE A 133 -6.83 -15.35 5.11
C ILE A 133 -8.25 -14.74 5.01
N LYS A 134 -8.77 -14.25 6.13
CA LYS A 134 -10.14 -13.72 6.23
C LYS A 134 -10.25 -12.20 6.01
N HIS A 135 -9.12 -11.51 5.89
CA HIS A 135 -9.11 -10.07 5.66
C HIS A 135 -9.60 -9.72 4.25
N TYR A 136 -10.08 -8.50 4.07
CA TYR A 136 -10.41 -7.99 2.75
C TYR A 136 -9.12 -7.73 1.97
N ILE A 137 -8.95 -8.44 0.86
CA ILE A 137 -7.75 -8.39 0.03
C ILE A 137 -8.10 -7.76 -1.30
N ILE A 138 -7.34 -6.74 -1.69
CA ILE A 138 -7.42 -6.09 -2.98
C ILE A 138 -6.10 -6.30 -3.70
N THR A 139 -6.17 -6.81 -4.91
CA THR A 139 -4.98 -7.17 -5.68
C THR A 139 -4.70 -6.14 -6.77
N TYR A 140 -3.43 -5.87 -7.01
CA TYR A 140 -2.95 -5.11 -8.15
C TYR A 140 -1.91 -5.92 -8.94
N GLY A 141 -1.71 -5.61 -10.21
CA GLY A 141 -0.72 -6.28 -11.06
C GLY A 141 -1.13 -6.34 -12.53
N PHE A 142 -0.35 -7.04 -13.34
CA PHE A 142 -0.64 -7.26 -14.75
C PHE A 142 -1.49 -8.51 -15.01
N ASN A 143 -1.60 -9.38 -14.02
CA ASN A 143 -2.41 -10.58 -14.09
C ASN A 143 -3.90 -10.22 -14.23
N LEU A 144 -4.62 -10.93 -15.13
CA LEU A 144 -6.06 -10.76 -15.31
C LEU A 144 -6.89 -11.03 -14.04
N LYS A 145 -6.31 -11.65 -13.02
CA LYS A 145 -6.94 -11.85 -11.71
C LYS A 145 -6.79 -10.64 -10.78
N ALA A 146 -5.95 -9.67 -11.11
CA ALA A 146 -5.80 -8.45 -10.32
C ALA A 146 -7.11 -7.67 -10.28
N SER A 147 -7.40 -7.03 -9.14
CA SER A 147 -8.52 -6.10 -9.03
C SER A 147 -8.25 -4.82 -9.80
N ILE A 148 -6.99 -4.38 -9.82
CA ILE A 148 -6.53 -3.20 -10.55
C ILE A 148 -5.33 -3.58 -11.41
N THR A 149 -5.38 -3.22 -12.68
CA THR A 149 -4.34 -3.48 -13.67
C THR A 149 -4.07 -2.24 -14.52
N THR A 150 -3.14 -2.36 -15.46
CA THR A 150 -2.95 -1.36 -16.52
C THR A 150 -3.34 -1.92 -17.87
N SER A 151 -3.97 -1.12 -18.70
CA SER A 151 -4.41 -1.51 -20.04
C SER A 151 -3.30 -1.39 -21.11
N SER A 152 -2.18 -0.72 -20.80
CA SER A 152 -1.13 -0.45 -21.78
C SER A 152 0.26 -0.81 -21.25
N VAL A 153 0.66 -2.07 -21.41
CA VAL A 153 2.01 -2.54 -21.02
C VAL A 153 3.05 -2.20 -22.11
N GLY A 154 2.64 -2.01 -23.38
CA GLY A 154 3.54 -1.89 -24.52
C GLY A 154 4.16 -0.51 -24.74
N ASP A 155 3.52 0.58 -24.28
CA ASP A 155 3.94 1.96 -24.56
C ASP A 155 4.38 2.74 -23.30
N LEU A 156 4.61 2.05 -22.20
CA LEU A 156 4.92 2.64 -20.88
C LEU A 156 6.22 3.47 -20.86
N VAL A 157 7.12 3.21 -21.82
CA VAL A 157 8.44 3.87 -21.88
C VAL A 157 8.36 5.28 -22.49
N ALA A 158 7.26 5.61 -23.17
CA ALA A 158 7.14 6.86 -23.94
C ALA A 158 6.11 7.87 -23.41
N LYS A 159 5.26 7.48 -22.45
CA LYS A 159 4.19 8.35 -21.96
C LYS A 159 4.29 8.56 -20.45
N SER A 160 4.12 9.81 -20.04
CA SER A 160 4.06 10.23 -18.62
C SER A 160 2.82 9.73 -17.88
N ASP A 161 1.86 9.13 -18.59
CA ASP A 161 0.55 8.79 -18.06
C ASP A 161 0.32 7.29 -18.12
N ILE A 162 -0.07 6.70 -17.00
CA ILE A 162 -0.41 5.29 -16.89
C ILE A 162 -1.92 5.14 -16.81
N MET A 163 -2.50 4.45 -17.79
CA MET A 163 -3.91 4.10 -17.76
C MET A 163 -4.11 2.88 -16.88
N CYS A 164 -4.80 3.08 -15.78
CA CYS A 164 -5.17 2.03 -14.83
C CYS A 164 -6.61 1.59 -15.08
N CYS A 165 -6.88 0.32 -14.89
CA CYS A 165 -8.19 -0.28 -15.05
C CYS A 165 -8.58 -1.01 -13.76
N LEU A 166 -9.64 -0.55 -13.11
CA LEU A 166 -10.31 -1.29 -12.05
C LEU A 166 -11.21 -2.33 -12.69
N GLN A 167 -10.87 -3.61 -12.53
CA GLN A 167 -11.58 -4.73 -13.16
C GLN A 167 -12.72 -5.30 -12.32
N ARG A 168 -12.74 -4.98 -11.03
CA ARG A 168 -13.72 -5.51 -10.06
C ARG A 168 -14.17 -4.43 -9.13
N THR A 169 -15.43 -4.52 -8.69
CA THR A 169 -15.97 -3.66 -7.64
C THR A 169 -15.10 -3.70 -6.38
N VAL A 170 -14.75 -2.52 -5.87
CA VAL A 170 -13.98 -2.34 -4.65
C VAL A 170 -14.83 -1.57 -3.64
N PHE A 171 -14.79 -2.01 -2.40
CA PHE A 171 -15.43 -1.32 -1.28
C PHE A 171 -14.39 -0.44 -0.59
N ALA A 172 -14.61 0.88 -0.66
CA ALA A 172 -13.76 1.82 0.02
C ALA A 172 -14.10 1.91 1.52
N ARG A 173 -13.14 2.33 2.32
CA ARG A 173 -13.31 2.44 3.79
C ARG A 173 -14.39 3.43 4.23
N ASN A 174 -14.71 4.41 3.41
CA ASN A 174 -15.79 5.37 3.66
C ASN A 174 -17.19 4.80 3.37
N GLY A 175 -17.28 3.52 2.97
CA GLY A 175 -18.51 2.83 2.61
C GLY A 175 -18.94 3.02 1.16
N SER A 176 -18.21 3.80 0.35
CA SER A 176 -18.51 3.92 -1.07
C SER A 176 -18.16 2.63 -1.81
N VAL A 177 -18.96 2.32 -2.80
CA VAL A 177 -18.75 1.22 -3.74
C VAL A 177 -18.18 1.82 -5.02
N ILE A 178 -17.04 1.31 -5.45
CA ILE A 178 -16.35 1.79 -6.65
C ILE A 178 -16.47 0.69 -7.70
N GLU A 179 -17.25 0.99 -8.72
CA GLU A 179 -17.49 0.09 -9.83
C GLU A 179 -16.29 0.05 -10.81
N PRO A 180 -16.18 -1.02 -11.62
CA PRO A 180 -15.17 -1.12 -12.66
C PRO A 180 -15.12 0.11 -13.55
N GLN A 181 -13.93 0.66 -13.72
CA GLN A 181 -13.69 1.88 -14.48
C GLN A 181 -12.23 2.04 -14.86
N GLU A 182 -11.96 2.92 -15.81
CA GLU A 182 -10.61 3.32 -16.20
C GLU A 182 -10.31 4.71 -15.64
N PHE A 183 -9.03 4.94 -15.30
CA PHE A 183 -8.54 6.22 -14.82
C PHE A 183 -7.06 6.39 -15.17
N ILE A 184 -6.62 7.64 -15.31
CA ILE A 184 -5.25 7.96 -15.68
C ILE A 184 -4.50 8.48 -14.46
N ILE A 185 -3.34 7.91 -14.20
CA ILE A 185 -2.39 8.44 -13.22
C ILE A 185 -1.27 9.14 -13.98
N LYS A 186 -1.17 10.46 -13.78
CA LYS A 186 -0.06 11.26 -14.32
C LYS A 186 1.20 10.96 -13.54
N THR A 187 2.25 10.54 -14.24
CA THR A 187 3.56 10.22 -13.64
C THR A 187 4.67 10.94 -14.40
N GLN A 188 5.85 10.96 -13.81
CA GLN A 188 7.06 11.37 -14.54
C GLN A 188 7.73 10.10 -15.10
N PRO A 189 7.92 9.96 -16.41
CA PRO A 189 8.22 8.70 -17.10
C PRO A 189 9.44 7.94 -16.59
N GLU A 190 10.43 8.65 -16.04
CA GLU A 190 11.71 8.07 -15.64
C GLU A 190 11.76 7.59 -14.18
N MET A 191 10.68 7.77 -13.41
CA MET A 191 10.73 7.62 -11.96
C MET A 191 9.95 6.44 -11.39
N TYR A 192 9.05 5.78 -12.15
CA TYR A 192 8.11 4.86 -11.52
C TYR A 192 7.93 3.52 -12.24
N ASP A 193 8.20 2.44 -11.50
CA ASP A 193 7.74 1.11 -11.85
C ASP A 193 6.19 1.09 -11.86
N PRO A 194 5.55 0.58 -12.91
CA PRO A 194 4.10 0.46 -13.00
C PRO A 194 3.44 -0.24 -11.81
N TYR A 195 4.11 -1.20 -11.18
CA TYR A 195 3.61 -1.84 -9.96
C TYR A 195 3.44 -0.85 -8.80
N ASN A 196 4.39 0.09 -8.65
CA ASN A 196 4.29 1.12 -7.60
C ASN A 196 3.12 2.06 -7.87
N VAL A 197 2.85 2.37 -9.15
CA VAL A 197 1.70 3.20 -9.56
C VAL A 197 0.39 2.48 -9.26
N LEU A 198 0.28 1.19 -9.63
CA LEU A 198 -0.90 0.39 -9.34
C LEU A 198 -1.16 0.24 -7.83
N ALA A 199 -0.10 0.02 -7.03
CA ALA A 199 -0.20 -0.05 -5.58
C ALA A 199 -0.71 1.27 -4.97
N ALA A 200 -0.14 2.40 -5.39
CA ALA A 200 -0.53 3.74 -4.92
C ALA A 200 -1.97 4.10 -5.34
N ALA A 201 -2.35 3.79 -6.58
CA ALA A 201 -3.71 3.99 -7.08
C ALA A 201 -4.72 3.14 -6.30
N THR A 202 -4.39 1.86 -6.03
CA THR A 202 -5.22 0.97 -5.22
C THR A 202 -5.43 1.56 -3.82
N PHE A 203 -4.37 2.04 -3.18
CA PHE A 203 -4.47 2.68 -1.87
C PHE A 203 -5.36 3.93 -1.90
N ALA A 204 -5.25 4.74 -2.94
CA ALA A 204 -6.07 5.94 -3.10
C ALA A 204 -7.56 5.59 -3.24
N LEU A 205 -7.90 4.63 -4.10
CA LEU A 205 -9.27 4.15 -4.28
C LEU A 205 -9.88 3.63 -2.97
N VAL A 206 -9.13 2.78 -2.24
CA VAL A 206 -9.58 2.23 -0.95
C VAL A 206 -9.87 3.33 0.06
N ASN A 207 -9.17 4.46 -0.02
CA ASN A 207 -9.41 5.62 0.82
C ASN A 207 -10.48 6.58 0.26
N GLY A 208 -11.17 6.20 -0.82
CA GLY A 208 -12.25 6.99 -1.42
C GLY A 208 -11.76 8.25 -2.14
N VAL A 209 -10.54 8.23 -2.67
CA VAL A 209 -10.05 9.29 -3.56
C VAL A 209 -10.61 9.04 -4.95
N ASP A 210 -11.25 10.05 -5.51
CA ASP A 210 -11.71 10.02 -6.90
C ASP A 210 -10.53 10.33 -7.83
N LEU A 211 -9.97 9.28 -8.43
CA LEU A 211 -8.81 9.40 -9.31
C LEU A 211 -9.14 10.08 -10.63
N ASN A 212 -10.38 10.03 -11.10
CA ASN A 212 -10.81 10.72 -12.32
C ASN A 212 -10.78 12.24 -12.14
N SER A 213 -11.06 12.73 -10.94
CA SER A 213 -10.97 14.16 -10.64
C SER A 213 -9.55 14.72 -10.63
N LEU A 214 -8.54 13.85 -10.54
CA LEU A 214 -7.12 14.24 -10.54
C LEU A 214 -6.51 14.30 -11.95
N SER A 215 -7.23 13.82 -12.95
CA SER A 215 -6.76 13.77 -14.36
C SER A 215 -6.97 15.09 -15.12
N ASN A 216 -7.67 16.04 -14.50
CA ASN A 216 -8.01 17.36 -15.11
C ASN A 216 -6.98 18.44 -14.76
#